data_11e0ef87055b8f9422d948e74ab1060b
#
_entry.id   11e0ef87055b8f9422d948e74ab1060b
#
_cell.length_a   1.000
_cell.length_b   1.000
_cell.length_c   1.000
_cell.angle_alpha   90.00
_cell.angle_beta   90.00
_cell.angle_gamma   90.00
#
_symmetry.space_group_name_H-M   'P 1'
#
loop_
_entity.id
_entity.type
_entity.pdbx_description
1 polymer ?
#
loop_
_entity_poly.entity_id
_entity_poly.type
_entity_poly.pdbx_seq_one_letter_code
_entity_poly.pdbx_strand_id
1 'polypeptide(L)'
;MKRYSLLIGVLCMLVALSACGMKSVKHGAMVDEAKVKDSVIDGKTTKSEVVMEFGPPTKTLENEKMFFYEWSETSTSSMPLYGGTTTITNNLIILFDDNGVVKSHKITKTGAESKKGFGEQDEQKDK
;
A
#
# COMPACT_ATOMS: atom_id res chain seq x y z
N MET A 1 -38.43 -34.50 12.13
CA MET A 1 -38.04 -33.81 10.88
C MET A 1 -38.05 -32.26 10.98
N LYS A 2 -39.04 -31.63 11.62
CA LYS A 2 -39.07 -30.16 11.78
C LYS A 2 -37.88 -29.53 12.57
N ARG A 3 -37.31 -30.26 13.52
CA ARG A 3 -36.18 -29.78 14.36
C ARG A 3 -34.87 -29.69 13.60
N TYR A 4 -34.61 -30.58 12.66
CA TYR A 4 -33.39 -30.55 11.84
C TYR A 4 -33.43 -29.47 10.77
N SER A 5 -34.62 -29.16 10.26
CA SER A 5 -34.80 -28.05 9.28
C SER A 5 -34.46 -26.71 9.91
N LEU A 6 -34.79 -26.51 11.18
CA LEU A 6 -34.48 -25.26 11.91
C LEU A 6 -32.97 -25.12 12.20
N LEU A 7 -32.31 -26.23 12.55
CA LEU A 7 -30.85 -26.28 12.76
C LEU A 7 -30.07 -26.02 11.47
N ILE A 8 -30.51 -26.58 10.35
CA ILE A 8 -29.90 -26.33 9.02
C ILE A 8 -30.07 -24.88 8.61
N GLY A 9 -31.24 -24.28 8.86
CA GLY A 9 -31.49 -22.85 8.58
C GLY A 9 -30.58 -21.91 9.38
N VAL A 10 -30.36 -22.18 10.65
CA VAL A 10 -29.47 -21.41 11.51
C VAL A 10 -28.01 -21.59 11.09
N LEU A 11 -27.60 -22.79 10.71
CA LEU A 11 -26.24 -23.07 10.23
C LEU A 11 -25.96 -22.36 8.90
N CYS A 12 -26.89 -22.35 7.96
CA CYS A 12 -26.76 -21.59 6.70
C CYS A 12 -26.69 -20.09 6.95
N MET A 13 -27.44 -19.56 7.92
CA MET A 13 -27.40 -18.13 8.25
C MET A 13 -26.05 -17.71 8.86
N LEU A 14 -25.42 -18.57 9.64
CA LEU A 14 -24.09 -18.32 10.23
C LEU A 14 -22.97 -18.32 9.18
N VAL A 15 -23.08 -19.11 8.11
CA VAL A 15 -22.08 -19.15 7.04
C VAL A 15 -22.18 -17.92 6.13
N ALA A 16 -23.35 -17.30 5.98
CA ALA A 16 -23.56 -16.12 5.15
C ALA A 16 -22.95 -14.84 5.73
N LEU A 17 -22.64 -14.79 7.03
CA LEU A 17 -22.04 -13.63 7.67
C LEU A 17 -20.50 -13.52 7.49
N SER A 18 -19.84 -14.53 6.91
CA SER A 18 -18.37 -14.54 6.74
C SER A 18 -17.87 -13.84 5.49
N ALA A 19 -18.72 -13.23 4.68
CA ALA A 19 -18.36 -12.67 3.37
C ALA A 19 -18.01 -11.16 3.38
N CYS A 20 -17.70 -10.56 4.54
CA CYS A 20 -17.16 -9.21 4.60
C CYS A 20 -15.65 -9.24 4.29
N GLY A 21 -15.30 -9.21 3.01
CA GLY A 21 -13.91 -9.20 2.54
C GLY A 21 -13.36 -7.78 2.46
N MET A 22 -12.28 -7.48 3.20
CA MET A 22 -11.41 -6.36 2.87
C MET A 22 -10.62 -6.71 1.62
N LYS A 23 -10.70 -5.86 0.59
CA LYS A 23 -9.83 -5.96 -0.59
C LYS A 23 -8.71 -4.93 -0.47
N SER A 24 -7.47 -5.40 -0.51
CA SER A 24 -6.29 -4.56 -0.63
C SER A 24 -5.68 -4.75 -2.01
N VAL A 25 -5.39 -3.66 -2.69
CA VAL A 25 -4.75 -3.65 -4.01
C VAL A 25 -3.48 -2.81 -3.91
N LYS A 26 -2.37 -3.38 -4.39
CA LYS A 26 -1.07 -2.71 -4.47
C LYS A 26 -0.82 -2.26 -5.90
N HIS A 27 -0.37 -1.02 -6.06
CA HIS A 27 0.00 -0.42 -7.33
C HIS A 27 1.39 0.20 -7.25
N GLY A 28 2.15 0.16 -8.35
CA GLY A 28 3.47 0.78 -8.45
C GLY A 28 4.62 -0.21 -8.34
N ALA A 29 5.77 0.25 -7.87
CA ALA A 29 6.95 -0.60 -7.70
C ALA A 29 6.69 -1.74 -6.70
N MET A 30 7.24 -2.93 -6.98
CA MET A 30 7.11 -4.09 -6.08
C MET A 30 8.09 -3.97 -4.90
N VAL A 31 7.94 -2.93 -4.10
CA VAL A 31 8.77 -2.67 -2.93
C VAL A 31 8.02 -3.10 -1.68
N ASP A 32 8.66 -3.95 -0.88
CA ASP A 32 8.19 -4.32 0.46
C ASP A 32 9.08 -3.63 1.50
N GLU A 33 8.48 -2.91 2.44
CA GLU A 33 9.22 -2.17 3.47
C GLU A 33 10.10 -3.08 4.34
N ALA A 34 9.66 -4.32 4.62
CA ALA A 34 10.47 -5.28 5.35
C ALA A 34 11.73 -5.65 4.56
N LYS A 35 11.59 -5.90 3.26
CA LYS A 35 12.72 -6.17 2.37
C LYS A 35 13.69 -5.00 2.26
N VAL A 36 13.19 -3.75 2.25
CA VAL A 36 14.07 -2.57 2.23
C VAL A 36 14.99 -2.55 3.44
N LYS A 37 14.46 -2.82 4.63
CA LYS A 37 15.26 -2.84 5.86
C LYS A 37 16.34 -3.93 5.86
N ASP A 38 16.06 -5.05 5.22
CA ASP A 38 16.98 -6.20 5.18
C ASP A 38 18.00 -6.08 4.03
N SER A 39 17.61 -5.50 2.89
CA SER A 39 18.40 -5.49 1.67
C SER A 39 19.14 -4.18 1.41
N VAL A 40 18.63 -3.03 1.91
CA VAL A 40 19.24 -1.71 1.69
C VAL A 40 20.03 -1.30 2.93
N ILE A 41 21.33 -1.58 2.88
CA ILE A 41 22.26 -1.26 3.98
C ILE A 41 23.16 -0.11 3.54
N ASP A 42 23.11 1.02 4.28
CA ASP A 42 23.94 2.19 4.02
C ASP A 42 25.43 1.84 4.12
N GLY A 43 26.20 2.30 3.17
CA GLY A 43 27.63 2.01 3.06
C GLY A 43 28.01 0.63 2.53
N LYS A 44 27.01 -0.21 2.17
CA LYS A 44 27.28 -1.59 1.73
C LYS A 44 26.56 -1.97 0.44
N THR A 45 25.24 -1.76 0.36
CA THR A 45 24.43 -2.17 -0.78
C THR A 45 24.76 -1.33 -2.01
N THR A 46 24.96 -1.97 -3.14
CA THR A 46 25.28 -1.32 -4.41
C THR A 46 24.02 -0.98 -5.21
N LYS A 47 24.14 -0.03 -6.14
CA LYS A 47 23.08 0.35 -7.08
C LYS A 47 22.53 -0.85 -7.85
N SER A 48 23.41 -1.75 -8.30
CA SER A 48 23.01 -2.95 -9.03
C SER A 48 22.19 -3.92 -8.18
N GLU A 49 22.55 -4.10 -6.91
CA GLU A 49 21.79 -4.95 -5.98
C GLU A 49 20.41 -4.37 -5.71
N VAL A 50 20.29 -3.04 -5.55
CA VAL A 50 18.99 -2.35 -5.41
C VAL A 50 18.10 -2.61 -6.63
N VAL A 51 18.64 -2.48 -7.85
CA VAL A 51 17.87 -2.72 -9.08
C VAL A 51 17.51 -4.19 -9.24
N MET A 52 18.38 -5.10 -8.84
CA MET A 52 18.08 -6.54 -8.87
C MET A 52 16.97 -6.93 -7.90
N GLU A 53 16.92 -6.31 -6.72
CA GLU A 53 15.94 -6.64 -5.67
C GLU A 53 14.57 -5.98 -5.91
N PHE A 54 14.56 -4.69 -6.30
CA PHE A 54 13.32 -3.89 -6.41
C PHE A 54 12.92 -3.58 -7.85
N GLY A 55 13.74 -3.98 -8.83
CA GLY A 55 13.55 -3.63 -10.23
C GLY A 55 13.99 -2.19 -10.55
N PRO A 56 13.65 -1.68 -11.76
CA PRO A 56 14.01 -0.32 -12.14
C PRO A 56 13.28 0.71 -11.28
N PRO A 57 13.95 1.81 -10.89
CA PRO A 57 13.31 2.86 -10.11
C PRO A 57 12.22 3.59 -10.93
N THR A 58 11.22 4.11 -10.26
CA THR A 58 10.16 4.92 -10.86
C THR A 58 10.73 6.21 -11.47
N LYS A 59 11.74 6.78 -10.81
CA LYS A 59 12.43 8.00 -11.25
C LYS A 59 13.88 7.99 -10.77
N THR A 60 14.77 8.59 -11.58
CA THR A 60 16.17 8.83 -11.23
C THR A 60 16.47 10.32 -11.29
N LEU A 61 17.32 10.83 -10.41
CA LEU A 61 17.79 12.21 -10.39
C LEU A 61 19.32 12.25 -10.19
N GLU A 62 19.90 13.42 -10.44
CA GLU A 62 21.33 13.72 -10.23
C GLU A 62 22.27 12.73 -10.91
N ASN A 63 22.10 12.51 -12.22
CA ASN A 63 22.90 11.57 -13.00
C ASN A 63 22.88 10.16 -12.39
N GLU A 64 21.69 9.68 -12.02
CA GLU A 64 21.46 8.39 -11.41
C GLU A 64 22.06 8.19 -10.00
N LYS A 65 22.41 9.27 -9.32
CA LYS A 65 22.84 9.18 -7.92
C LYS A 65 21.68 9.06 -6.94
N MET A 66 20.45 9.32 -7.38
CA MET A 66 19.26 9.23 -6.55
C MET A 66 18.18 8.42 -7.25
N PHE A 67 17.71 7.36 -6.59
CA PHE A 67 16.61 6.52 -7.03
C PHE A 67 15.36 6.78 -6.21
N PHE A 68 14.21 6.86 -6.90
CA PHE A 68 12.89 6.97 -6.32
C PHE A 68 12.07 5.75 -6.71
N TYR A 69 11.49 5.12 -5.71
CA TYR A 69 10.49 4.07 -5.86
C TYR A 69 9.20 4.54 -5.22
N GLU A 70 8.11 4.48 -5.95
CA GLU A 70 6.78 4.83 -5.45
C GLU A 70 5.86 3.63 -5.57
N TRP A 71 5.15 3.32 -4.51
CA TRP A 71 4.08 2.34 -4.52
C TRP A 71 2.94 2.78 -3.62
N SER A 72 1.72 2.38 -3.97
CA SER A 72 0.54 2.68 -3.19
C SER A 72 -0.20 1.42 -2.80
N GLU A 73 -0.76 1.43 -1.61
CA GLU A 73 -1.65 0.40 -1.10
C GLU A 73 -3.03 1.00 -0.89
N THR A 74 -4.02 0.46 -1.59
CA THR A 74 -5.41 0.88 -1.45
C THR A 74 -6.20 -0.20 -0.75
N SER A 75 -6.76 0.11 0.41
CA SER A 75 -7.64 -0.76 1.18
C SER A 75 -9.05 -0.23 1.09
N THR A 76 -9.98 -1.07 0.62
CA THR A 76 -11.41 -0.74 0.54
C THR A 76 -12.17 -1.59 1.54
N SER A 77 -12.89 -0.95 2.44
CA SER A 77 -13.83 -1.58 3.37
C SER A 77 -15.25 -1.43 2.82
N SER A 78 -15.91 -2.56 2.56
CA SER A 78 -17.28 -2.61 2.05
C SER A 78 -18.28 -2.87 3.17
N MET A 79 -18.31 -2.00 4.18
CA MET A 79 -19.39 -2.03 5.20
C MET A 79 -20.59 -1.21 4.73
N PRO A 80 -21.83 -1.69 4.90
CA PRO A 80 -23.03 -1.01 4.37
C PRO A 80 -23.28 0.40 4.89
N LEU A 81 -22.79 0.74 6.08
CA LEU A 81 -22.98 2.04 6.74
C LEU A 81 -21.67 2.83 6.96
N TYR A 82 -20.52 2.16 6.90
CA TYR A 82 -19.22 2.75 7.20
C TYR A 82 -18.14 2.29 6.20
N GLY A 83 -18.48 2.21 4.92
CA GLY A 83 -17.52 1.90 3.85
C GLY A 83 -16.59 3.08 3.60
N GLY A 84 -15.31 2.80 3.43
CA GLY A 84 -14.30 3.80 3.11
C GLY A 84 -13.17 3.20 2.29
N THR A 85 -12.49 4.06 1.54
CA THR A 85 -11.26 3.70 0.83
C THR A 85 -10.11 4.49 1.44
N THR A 86 -9.08 3.78 1.87
CA THR A 86 -7.84 4.38 2.36
C THR A 86 -6.73 4.04 1.36
N THR A 87 -6.06 5.06 0.85
CA THR A 87 -4.89 4.91 0.00
C THR A 87 -3.67 5.43 0.74
N ILE A 88 -2.66 4.59 0.88
CA ILE A 88 -1.36 4.96 1.45
C ILE A 88 -0.36 4.90 0.32
N THR A 89 0.28 6.03 0.03
CA THR A 89 1.39 6.12 -0.92
C THR A 89 2.70 6.11 -0.16
N ASN A 90 3.55 5.18 -0.52
CA ASN A 90 4.87 5.01 0.05
C ASN A 90 5.91 5.44 -0.98
N ASN A 91 6.94 6.14 -0.52
CA ASN A 91 8.08 6.55 -1.35
C ASN A 91 9.37 6.10 -0.68
N LEU A 92 10.19 5.36 -1.40
CA LEU A 92 11.55 5.02 -1.02
C LEU A 92 12.50 5.88 -1.84
N ILE A 93 13.34 6.63 -1.15
CA ILE A 93 14.39 7.46 -1.74
C ILE A 93 15.73 6.86 -1.34
N ILE A 94 16.58 6.55 -2.33
CA ILE A 94 17.92 6.01 -2.11
C ILE A 94 18.94 6.94 -2.74
N LEU A 95 19.89 7.40 -1.95
CA LEU A 95 21.02 8.22 -2.40
C LEU A 95 22.28 7.34 -2.47
N PHE A 96 22.98 7.39 -3.60
CA PHE A 96 24.23 6.68 -3.85
C PHE A 96 25.43 7.62 -3.79
N ASP A 97 26.57 7.10 -3.38
CA ASP A 97 27.86 7.79 -3.49
C ASP A 97 28.43 7.70 -4.93
N ASP A 98 29.62 8.26 -5.14
CA ASP A 98 30.31 8.25 -6.44
C ASP A 98 30.73 6.87 -6.90
N ASN A 99 30.80 5.88 -6.00
CA ASN A 99 31.10 4.50 -6.28
C ASN A 99 29.85 3.66 -6.58
N GLY A 100 28.66 4.25 -6.50
CA GLY A 100 27.39 3.56 -6.67
C GLY A 100 26.96 2.72 -5.47
N VAL A 101 27.46 3.03 -4.27
CA VAL A 101 27.08 2.39 -3.01
C VAL A 101 26.03 3.28 -2.31
N VAL A 102 25.06 2.67 -1.67
CA VAL A 102 24.03 3.40 -0.91
C VAL A 102 24.68 4.24 0.17
N LYS A 103 24.53 5.56 0.08
CA LYS A 103 24.98 6.52 1.07
C LYS A 103 23.95 6.71 2.19
N SER A 104 22.68 6.77 1.80
CA SER A 104 21.55 6.87 2.73
C SER A 104 20.26 6.51 2.00
N HIS A 105 19.27 6.05 2.76
CA HIS A 105 17.93 5.80 2.24
C HIS A 105 16.86 6.30 3.21
N LYS A 106 15.67 6.58 2.69
CA LYS A 106 14.53 7.04 3.49
C LYS A 106 13.22 6.55 2.90
N ILE A 107 12.34 6.04 3.76
CA ILE A 107 10.95 5.72 3.41
C ILE A 107 10.06 6.83 3.96
N THR A 108 9.16 7.35 3.13
CA THR A 108 8.12 8.30 3.51
C THR A 108 6.75 7.73 3.16
N LYS A 109 5.75 7.99 4.00
CA LYS A 109 4.37 7.54 3.82
C LYS A 109 3.45 8.75 3.80
N THR A 110 2.59 8.80 2.80
CA THR A 110 1.53 9.82 2.69
C THR A 110 0.21 9.09 2.58
N GLY A 111 -0.71 9.35 3.50
CA GLY A 111 -2.04 8.74 3.50
C GLY A 111 -3.11 9.72 3.03
N ALA A 112 -4.03 9.23 2.19
CA ALA A 112 -5.30 9.90 1.91
C ALA A 112 -6.44 8.96 2.31
N GLU A 113 -7.30 9.41 3.20
CA GLU A 113 -8.49 8.68 3.64
C GLU A 113 -9.72 9.34 3.01
N SER A 114 -10.45 8.59 2.19
CA SER A 114 -11.75 9.00 1.67
C SER A 114 -12.84 8.25 2.43
N LYS A 115 -13.51 8.93 3.36
CA LYS A 115 -14.71 8.42 4.03
C LYS A 115 -15.89 8.73 3.13
N LYS A 116 -16.56 7.71 2.60
CA LYS A 116 -17.85 7.88 1.96
C LYS A 116 -18.93 7.94 3.06
N GLY A 117 -19.08 9.12 3.68
CA GLY A 117 -20.22 9.44 4.53
C GLY A 117 -21.43 9.69 3.65
N PHE A 118 -22.58 9.14 4.04
CA PHE A 118 -23.87 9.44 3.42
C PHE A 118 -24.23 10.90 3.75
N GLY A 119 -24.16 11.79 2.75
CA GLY A 119 -24.68 13.14 2.82
C GLY A 119 -23.67 14.22 3.24
N GLU A 120 -22.73 14.56 2.36
CA GLU A 120 -22.12 15.88 2.38
C GLU A 120 -22.07 16.39 0.96
N GLN A 121 -22.91 17.40 0.71
CA GLN A 121 -22.93 18.17 -0.52
C GLN A 121 -21.64 18.99 -0.55
N ASP A 122 -20.92 18.87 -1.66
CA ASP A 122 -19.77 19.72 -1.98
C ASP A 122 -20.21 21.18 -1.99
N GLU A 123 -19.93 21.90 -0.92
CA GLU A 123 -19.96 23.36 -0.92
C GLU A 123 -18.65 23.85 -1.53
N GLN A 124 -18.69 23.98 -2.85
CA GLN A 124 -17.68 24.63 -3.66
C GLN A 124 -17.61 26.09 -3.23
N LYS A 125 -16.60 26.46 -2.48
CA LYS A 125 -16.34 27.86 -2.13
C LYS A 125 -15.29 28.41 -3.09
N ASP A 126 -15.80 29.01 -4.18
CA ASP A 126 -15.05 29.97 -4.98
C ASP A 126 -14.62 31.15 -4.12
N LYS A 127 -13.31 31.41 -4.07
CA LYS A 127 -12.77 32.77 -3.95
C LYS A 127 -11.31 32.85 -4.38
#